data_c8ee8dfd36ded04b02f7d31068715540
#
_entry.id   c8ee8dfd36ded04b02f7d31068715540
#
_cell.length_a   1.000
_cell.length_b   1.000
_cell.length_c   1.000
_cell.angle_alpha   90.00
_cell.angle_beta   90.00
_cell.angle_gamma   90.00
#
_symmetry.space_group_name_H-M   'P 1'
#
loop_
_entity.id
_entity.type
_entity.pdbx_description
1 polymer ?
#
loop_
_entity_poly.entity_id
_entity_poly.type
_entity_poly.pdbx_seq_one_letter_code
_entity_poly.pdbx_strand_id
1 'polypeptide(L)'
;MRNGRTIMTKYIFVTGGVVSSLGKGITAASLGRLLKSRGYKVTIQKFDPYINVDPGTMSPYQHGEVFVTDDGAETDLDLGHYERFIDINLSKSSNVTAGKIYLSVINKERRGDYLGRTVQVLSLIHI
;
A
#
# COMPACT_ATOMS: atom_id res chain seq x y z
N MET A 1 -5.98 -21.54 -30.09
CA MET A 1 -6.38 -20.11 -29.99
C MET A 1 -6.51 -19.72 -28.51
N ARG A 2 -5.55 -18.98 -27.98
CA ARG A 2 -5.66 -18.43 -26.62
C ARG A 2 -6.60 -17.23 -26.68
N ASN A 3 -7.82 -17.40 -26.18
CA ASN A 3 -8.72 -16.29 -25.93
C ASN A 3 -8.05 -15.33 -24.93
N GLY A 4 -7.54 -14.23 -25.43
CA GLY A 4 -7.00 -13.13 -24.63
C GLY A 4 -8.12 -12.43 -23.86
N ARG A 5 -8.56 -13.03 -22.75
CA ARG A 5 -9.35 -12.28 -21.79
C ARG A 5 -8.43 -11.23 -21.18
N THR A 6 -8.62 -10.00 -21.55
CA THR A 6 -8.01 -8.87 -20.85
C THR A 6 -8.51 -8.92 -19.41
N ILE A 7 -7.63 -9.32 -18.49
CA ILE A 7 -7.97 -9.32 -17.07
C ILE A 7 -7.95 -7.85 -16.63
N MET A 8 -9.12 -7.26 -16.48
CA MET A 8 -9.24 -5.91 -15.92
C MET A 8 -9.16 -5.98 -14.40
N THR A 9 -8.11 -5.38 -13.85
CA THR A 9 -8.00 -5.17 -12.40
C THR A 9 -8.97 -4.08 -11.97
N LYS A 10 -9.77 -4.36 -10.94
CA LYS A 10 -10.64 -3.36 -10.31
C LYS A 10 -10.00 -2.87 -9.03
N TYR A 11 -10.09 -1.57 -8.80
CA TYR A 11 -9.56 -0.91 -7.63
C TYR A 11 -10.71 -0.47 -6.73
N ILE A 12 -10.61 -0.79 -5.45
CA ILE A 12 -11.55 -0.36 -4.42
C ILE A 12 -10.78 0.43 -3.39
N PHE A 13 -11.16 1.69 -3.19
CA PHE A 13 -10.54 2.57 -2.20
C PHE A 13 -11.41 2.62 -0.94
N VAL A 14 -10.82 2.23 0.18
CA VAL A 14 -11.44 2.33 1.49
C VAL A 14 -10.84 3.55 2.19
N THR A 15 -11.63 4.59 2.33
CA THR A 15 -11.22 5.85 2.94
C THR A 15 -12.05 6.14 4.19
N GLY A 16 -11.53 6.98 5.05
CA GLY A 16 -12.24 7.37 6.27
C GLY A 16 -11.52 8.50 6.98
N GLY A 17 -12.16 9.06 8.01
CA GLY A 17 -11.60 10.14 8.80
C GLY A 17 -10.33 9.76 9.56
N VAL A 18 -9.71 10.77 10.17
CA VAL A 18 -8.41 10.67 10.89
C VAL A 18 -8.46 9.81 12.14
N VAL A 19 -9.64 9.43 12.62
CA VAL A 19 -9.80 8.62 13.83
C VAL A 19 -9.46 7.17 13.52
N SER A 20 -8.36 6.68 14.09
CA SER A 20 -7.83 5.33 13.84
C SER A 20 -8.72 4.21 14.35
N SER A 21 -9.60 4.46 15.32
CA SER A 21 -10.48 3.46 15.92
C SER A 21 -11.78 3.17 15.17
N LEU A 22 -11.99 3.74 13.99
CA LEU A 22 -13.23 3.55 13.20
C LEU A 22 -13.32 2.19 12.49
N GLY A 23 -12.31 1.33 12.59
CA GLY A 23 -12.35 -0.01 12.00
C GLY A 23 -12.16 -0.05 10.48
N LYS A 24 -11.55 0.96 9.87
CA LYS A 24 -11.27 0.98 8.42
C LYS A 24 -10.48 -0.26 7.96
N GLY A 25 -9.45 -0.63 8.70
CA GLY A 25 -8.62 -1.79 8.40
C GLY A 25 -9.41 -3.10 8.44
N ILE A 26 -10.22 -3.28 9.47
CA ILE A 26 -11.10 -4.47 9.62
C ILE A 26 -12.13 -4.51 8.50
N THR A 27 -12.71 -3.38 8.15
CA THR A 27 -13.68 -3.29 7.04
C THR A 27 -13.04 -3.67 5.70
N ALA A 28 -11.85 -3.14 5.41
CA ALA A 28 -11.11 -3.47 4.19
C ALA A 28 -10.73 -4.95 4.14
N ALA A 29 -10.21 -5.49 5.23
CA ALA A 29 -9.85 -6.90 5.34
C ALA A 29 -11.06 -7.82 5.17
N SER A 30 -12.18 -7.49 5.78
CA SER A 30 -13.44 -8.25 5.68
C SER A 30 -13.97 -8.23 4.26
N LEU A 31 -13.95 -7.07 3.59
CA LEU A 31 -14.34 -6.96 2.18
C LEU A 31 -13.43 -7.81 1.29
N GLY A 32 -12.12 -7.75 1.50
CA GLY A 32 -11.15 -8.58 0.79
C GLY A 32 -11.44 -10.07 0.97
N ARG A 33 -11.74 -10.50 2.19
CA ARG A 33 -12.10 -11.88 2.48
C ARG A 33 -13.38 -12.33 1.78
N LEU A 34 -14.41 -11.49 1.78
CA LEU A 34 -15.68 -11.80 1.10
C LEU A 34 -15.50 -11.89 -0.42
N LEU A 35 -14.71 -11.01 -1.01
CA LEU A 35 -14.40 -11.07 -2.44
C LEU A 35 -13.61 -12.33 -2.79
N LYS A 36 -12.62 -12.68 -1.97
CA LYS A 36 -11.86 -13.94 -2.15
C LYS A 36 -12.77 -15.16 -2.06
N SER A 37 -13.71 -15.19 -1.12
CA SER A 37 -14.68 -16.27 -0.96
C SER A 37 -15.59 -16.44 -2.17
N ARG A 38 -15.76 -15.40 -2.96
CA ARG A 38 -16.52 -15.41 -4.23
C ARG A 38 -15.66 -15.76 -5.46
N GLY A 39 -14.43 -16.17 -5.25
CA GLY A 39 -13.54 -16.62 -6.32
C GLY A 39 -12.71 -15.52 -6.99
N TYR A 40 -12.73 -14.28 -6.49
CA TYR A 40 -11.87 -13.22 -7.01
C TYR A 40 -10.44 -13.37 -6.49
N LYS A 41 -9.47 -13.00 -7.33
CA LYS A 41 -8.10 -12.78 -6.89
C LYS A 41 -8.03 -11.41 -6.23
N VAL A 42 -7.68 -11.39 -4.96
CA VAL A 42 -7.66 -10.16 -4.15
C VAL A 42 -6.26 -9.93 -3.62
N THR A 43 -5.84 -8.69 -3.66
CA THR A 43 -4.71 -8.18 -2.88
C THR A 43 -5.15 -6.90 -2.18
N ILE A 44 -4.40 -6.49 -1.18
CA ILE A 44 -4.66 -5.26 -0.43
C ILE A 44 -3.39 -4.43 -0.37
N GLN A 45 -3.53 -3.13 -0.41
CA GLN A 45 -2.43 -2.19 -0.29
C GLN A 45 -2.80 -1.12 0.72
N LYS A 46 -1.90 -0.85 1.65
CA LYS A 46 -2.05 0.21 2.64
C LYS A 46 -1.23 1.42 2.24
N PHE A 47 -1.85 2.59 2.34
CA PHE A 47 -1.19 3.88 2.15
C PHE A 47 -1.01 4.57 3.50
N ASP A 48 0.23 4.91 3.81
CA ASP A 48 0.58 5.61 5.04
C ASP A 48 1.15 7.00 4.73
N PRO A 49 0.66 8.06 5.41
CA PRO A 49 1.00 9.44 5.05
C PRO A 49 2.36 9.92 5.57
N TYR A 50 3.09 9.11 6.32
CA TYR A 50 4.36 9.55 6.89
C TYR A 50 5.50 9.56 5.85
N ILE A 51 6.53 10.39 6.13
CA ILE A 51 7.72 10.57 5.27
C ILE A 51 8.73 9.42 5.41
N ASN A 52 8.64 8.63 6.47
CA ASN A 52 9.51 7.47 6.62
C ASN A 52 9.32 6.51 5.44
N VAL A 53 10.42 6.06 4.87
CA VAL A 53 10.39 5.13 3.73
C VAL A 53 9.80 3.78 4.14
N ASP A 54 10.13 3.36 5.36
CA ASP A 54 9.55 2.20 6.02
C ASP A 54 9.40 2.48 7.53
N PRO A 55 8.64 1.66 8.27
CA PRO A 55 8.40 1.87 9.70
C PRO A 55 9.57 1.47 10.59
N GLY A 56 10.61 0.81 10.07
CA GLY A 56 11.73 0.31 10.87
C GLY A 56 12.53 1.38 11.61
N THR A 57 12.51 2.62 11.09
CA THR A 57 13.16 3.78 11.72
C THR A 57 12.23 4.59 12.63
N MET A 58 10.96 4.21 12.72
CA MET A 58 9.99 4.91 13.54
C MET A 58 10.05 4.46 15.00
N SER A 59 9.70 5.37 15.91
CA SER A 59 9.63 5.03 17.33
C SER A 59 8.55 3.97 17.59
N PRO A 60 8.88 2.85 18.23
CA PRO A 60 7.91 1.82 18.59
C PRO A 60 6.77 2.34 19.48
N TYR A 61 7.02 3.36 20.29
CA TYR A 61 6.00 3.99 21.13
C TYR A 61 4.96 4.78 20.34
N GLN A 62 5.32 5.27 19.17
CA GLN A 62 4.42 6.07 18.32
C GLN A 62 3.75 5.23 17.24
N HIS A 63 4.45 4.24 16.69
CA HIS A 63 4.00 3.44 15.57
C HIS A 63 3.54 2.03 15.97
N GLY A 64 4.04 1.49 17.08
CA GLY A 64 3.84 0.12 17.50
C GLY A 64 4.82 -0.86 16.84
N GLU A 65 4.45 -2.12 16.78
CA GLU A 65 5.27 -3.17 16.20
C GLU A 65 5.27 -3.09 14.67
N VAL A 66 6.35 -3.57 14.07
CA VAL A 66 6.44 -3.74 12.61
C VAL A 66 6.10 -5.18 12.24
N PHE A 67 5.52 -5.35 11.07
CA PHE A 67 5.31 -6.65 10.44
C PHE A 67 6.32 -6.84 9.30
N VAL A 68 6.92 -8.01 9.23
CA VAL A 68 7.87 -8.34 8.15
C VAL A 68 7.18 -9.28 7.17
N THR A 69 7.13 -8.87 5.92
CA THR A 69 6.57 -9.68 4.83
C THR A 69 7.51 -10.80 4.41
N ASP A 70 7.02 -11.77 3.65
CA ASP A 70 7.82 -12.91 3.18
C ASP A 70 9.04 -12.48 2.35
N ASP A 71 8.96 -11.34 1.67
CA ASP A 71 10.09 -10.75 0.91
C ASP A 71 11.00 -9.85 1.77
N GLY A 72 10.86 -9.90 3.09
CA GLY A 72 11.75 -9.25 4.05
C GLY A 72 11.51 -7.75 4.24
N ALA A 73 10.41 -7.20 3.73
CA ALA A 73 10.08 -5.79 3.92
C ALA A 73 9.48 -5.53 5.29
N GLU A 74 10.00 -4.52 5.99
CA GLU A 74 9.38 -3.99 7.19
C GLU A 74 8.16 -3.13 6.82
N THR A 75 7.02 -3.43 7.42
CA THR A 75 5.75 -2.79 7.10
C THR A 75 4.97 -2.49 8.36
N ASP A 76 3.86 -1.78 8.21
CA ASP A 76 2.91 -1.56 9.28
C ASP A 76 2.28 -2.88 9.76
N LEU A 77 2.04 -2.97 11.06
CA LEU A 77 1.46 -4.17 11.69
C LEU A 77 0.11 -4.58 11.08
N ASP A 78 -0.65 -3.64 10.56
CA ASP A 78 -1.93 -3.92 9.92
C ASP A 78 -1.82 -4.91 8.75
N LEU A 79 -0.66 -4.97 8.08
CA LEU A 79 -0.44 -5.94 7.01
C LEU A 79 -0.50 -7.38 7.52
N GLY A 80 -0.01 -7.64 8.72
CA GLY A 80 -0.13 -8.94 9.36
C GLY A 80 -1.59 -9.33 9.60
N HIS A 81 -2.42 -8.37 10.00
CA HIS A 81 -3.86 -8.59 10.13
C HIS A 81 -4.53 -8.86 8.78
N TYR A 82 -4.14 -8.12 7.73
CA TYR A 82 -4.68 -8.34 6.39
C TYR A 82 -4.33 -9.72 5.84
N GLU A 83 -3.09 -10.17 6.01
CA GLU A 83 -2.67 -11.52 5.62
C GLU A 83 -3.53 -12.58 6.30
N ARG A 84 -3.75 -12.44 7.60
CA ARG A 84 -4.54 -13.37 8.39
C ARG A 84 -6.01 -13.40 7.95
N PHE A 85 -6.63 -12.23 7.78
CA PHE A 85 -8.04 -12.14 7.42
C PHE A 85 -8.32 -12.62 5.99
N ILE A 86 -7.49 -12.23 5.05
CA ILE A 86 -7.70 -12.51 3.63
C ILE A 86 -7.08 -13.86 3.25
N ASP A 87 -6.14 -14.35 4.07
CA ASP A 87 -5.40 -15.59 3.79
C ASP A 87 -4.62 -15.49 2.47
N ILE A 88 -3.78 -14.48 2.39
CA ILE A 88 -2.85 -14.21 1.27
C ILE A 88 -1.52 -13.74 1.84
N ASN A 89 -0.43 -13.98 1.10
CA ASN A 89 0.85 -13.37 1.42
C ASN A 89 0.95 -12.01 0.74
N LEU A 90 1.33 -11.02 1.53
CA LEU A 90 1.59 -9.66 1.05
C LEU A 90 3.10 -9.46 0.81
N SER A 91 3.44 -8.43 0.08
CA SER A 91 4.80 -8.10 -0.28
C SER A 91 5.15 -6.66 0.08
N LYS A 92 6.40 -6.27 -0.14
CA LYS A 92 6.86 -4.88 0.02
C LYS A 92 6.04 -3.86 -0.75
N SER A 93 5.38 -4.26 -1.84
CA SER A 93 4.50 -3.38 -2.60
C SER A 93 3.13 -3.16 -1.95
N SER A 94 2.80 -3.93 -0.94
CA SER A 94 1.51 -3.83 -0.23
C SER A 94 1.47 -2.71 0.81
N ASN A 95 2.63 -2.13 1.15
CA ASN A 95 2.70 -0.95 2.01
C ASN A 95 3.41 0.19 1.27
N VAL A 96 2.69 1.26 1.05
CA VAL A 96 3.18 2.46 0.36
C VAL A 96 3.14 3.64 1.32
N THR A 97 4.29 4.23 1.57
CA THR A 97 4.41 5.45 2.38
C THR A 97 4.59 6.68 1.48
N ALA A 98 4.23 7.85 1.99
CA ALA A 98 4.55 9.11 1.30
C ALA A 98 6.07 9.21 1.03
N GLY A 99 6.90 8.78 1.98
CA GLY A 99 8.35 8.77 1.83
C GLY A 99 8.84 7.91 0.67
N LYS A 100 8.25 6.73 0.45
CA LYS A 100 8.58 5.88 -0.72
C LYS A 100 8.27 6.58 -2.03
N ILE A 101 7.13 7.27 -2.10
CA ILE A 101 6.72 8.01 -3.30
C ILE A 101 7.68 9.16 -3.56
N TYR A 102 7.96 9.99 -2.57
CA TYR A 102 8.91 11.10 -2.70
C TYR A 102 10.31 10.63 -3.13
N LEU A 103 10.81 9.59 -2.48
CA LEU A 103 12.11 9.01 -2.83
C LEU A 103 12.13 8.51 -4.29
N SER A 104 11.07 7.85 -4.72
CA SER A 104 10.94 7.39 -6.12
C SER A 104 10.95 8.55 -7.11
N VAL A 105 10.21 9.61 -6.82
CA VAL A 105 10.14 10.81 -7.68
C VAL A 105 11.51 11.50 -7.74
N ILE A 106 12.16 11.71 -6.60
CA ILE A 106 13.49 12.33 -6.52
C ILE A 106 14.51 11.50 -7.30
N ASN A 107 14.51 10.18 -7.12
CA ASN A 107 15.44 9.31 -7.84
C ASN A 107 15.22 9.35 -9.36
N LYS A 108 13.98 9.41 -9.81
CA LYS A 108 13.64 9.55 -11.23
C LYS A 108 14.08 10.91 -11.78
N GLU A 109 13.90 11.97 -11.01
CA GLU A 109 14.38 13.31 -11.39
C GLU A 109 15.89 13.29 -11.56
N ARG A 110 16.64 12.75 -10.59
CA ARG A 110 18.10 12.68 -10.64
C ARG A 110 18.64 11.86 -11.80
N ARG A 111 17.90 10.88 -12.27
CA ARG A 111 18.25 10.10 -13.46
C ARG A 111 17.86 10.77 -14.79
N GLY A 112 17.09 11.86 -14.73
CA GLY A 112 16.61 12.54 -15.93
C GLY A 112 15.36 11.93 -16.57
N ASP A 113 14.65 11.06 -15.87
CA ASP A 113 13.47 10.36 -16.40
C ASP A 113 12.34 11.33 -16.80
N TYR A 114 12.33 12.53 -16.24
CA TYR A 114 11.32 13.55 -16.56
C TYR A 114 11.71 14.49 -17.71
N LEU A 115 12.85 14.26 -18.36
CA LEU A 115 13.29 15.00 -19.56
C LEU A 115 13.33 16.53 -19.36
N GLY A 116 13.78 16.99 -18.19
CA GLY A 116 13.86 18.40 -17.83
C GLY A 116 12.53 19.08 -17.47
N ARG A 117 11.44 18.33 -17.39
CA ARG A 117 10.16 18.88 -16.94
C ARG A 117 10.19 19.21 -15.45
N THR A 118 9.52 20.28 -15.07
CA THR A 118 9.32 20.63 -13.67
C THR A 118 8.33 19.65 -13.03
N VAL A 119 8.74 19.01 -11.93
CA VAL A 119 7.89 18.12 -11.14
C VAL A 119 7.60 18.79 -9.81
N GLN A 120 6.34 18.97 -9.50
CA GLN A 120 5.86 19.64 -8.27
C GLN A 120 5.10 18.67 -7.40
N VAL A 121 5.15 18.86 -6.07
CA VAL A 121 4.39 18.07 -5.10
C VAL A 121 2.89 18.09 -5.40
N LEU A 122 2.37 19.24 -5.82
CA LEU A 122 0.98 19.40 -6.19
C LEU A 122 0.57 18.50 -7.38
N SER A 123 1.49 18.25 -8.31
CA SER A 123 1.26 17.37 -9.45
C SER A 123 1.11 15.90 -9.03
N LEU A 124 1.69 15.51 -7.90
CA LEU A 124 1.59 14.16 -7.35
C LEU A 124 0.20 13.88 -6.76
N ILE A 125 -0.52 14.91 -6.37
CA ILE A 125 -1.88 14.80 -5.83
C ILE A 125 -2.90 14.53 -6.95
N HIS A 126 -2.58 14.93 -8.18
CA HIS A 126 -3.47 14.80 -9.33
C HIS A 126 -3.23 13.54 -10.18
N ILE A 127 -2.27 12.75 -9.78
CA ILE A 127 -2.04 11.44 -10.39
C ILE A 127 -2.92 10.42 -9.70
#